data_16639973e40558a775a54b180026c60e
#
_entry.id   16639973e40558a775a54b180026c60e
#
_cell.length_a   1.000
_cell.length_b   1.000
_cell.length_c   1.000
_cell.angle_alpha   90.00
_cell.angle_beta   90.00
_cell.angle_gamma   90.00
#
_symmetry.space_group_name_H-M   'P 1'
#
loop_
_entity.id
_entity.type
_entity.pdbx_description
1 polymer ?
#
loop_
_entity_poly.entity_id
_entity_poly.type
_entity_poly.pdbx_seq_one_letter_code
_entity_poly.pdbx_strand_id
1 'polypeptide(L)'
;MAHFAELESKTDPTGFTSDTHLIVKQVTVVANDVETAAGPLGENDMHVDGETWCKNFFNKPDTEFKQTSYNNNFRKQYAGIGYRYDASKNKFLVPQPYASWALDSSDDWQAPITYPSVVNDGQDPVVWIYQIIWNETKYNANNTRGWEATKSNDDAETKTVYNWNGSAWVSE
;
A
#
# COMPACT_ATOMS: atom_id res chain seq x y z
N MET A 1 -20.76 11.29 3.47
CA MET A 1 -20.95 9.89 3.01
C MET A 1 -19.90 9.02 3.70
N ALA A 2 -20.33 7.89 4.26
CA ALA A 2 -19.43 6.91 4.84
C ALA A 2 -18.98 5.87 3.79
N HIS A 3 -17.80 5.31 3.96
CA HIS A 3 -17.23 4.30 3.05
C HIS A 3 -16.93 3.03 3.84
N PHE A 4 -17.37 1.88 3.34
CA PHE A 4 -17.18 0.59 4.00
C PHE A 4 -16.49 -0.40 3.07
N ALA A 5 -15.37 -0.92 3.54
CA ALA A 5 -14.65 -2.00 2.87
C ALA A 5 -15.28 -3.35 3.21
N GLU A 6 -15.67 -4.12 2.21
CA GLU A 6 -15.99 -5.53 2.34
C GLU A 6 -14.69 -6.32 2.33
N LEU A 7 -14.51 -7.19 3.34
CA LEU A 7 -13.31 -7.99 3.50
C LEU A 7 -13.59 -9.45 3.16
N GLU A 8 -12.62 -10.10 2.54
CA GLU A 8 -12.59 -11.54 2.33
C GLU A 8 -11.33 -12.15 2.94
N SER A 9 -11.47 -13.34 3.52
CA SER A 9 -10.33 -14.12 4.00
C SER A 9 -9.66 -14.78 2.80
N LYS A 10 -8.39 -14.50 2.57
CA LYS A 10 -7.64 -14.96 1.40
C LYS A 10 -6.18 -15.20 1.74
N THR A 11 -5.59 -16.25 1.16
CA THR A 11 -4.14 -16.43 1.19
C THR A 11 -3.47 -15.19 0.60
N ASP A 12 -2.33 -14.82 1.14
CA ASP A 12 -1.56 -13.64 0.73
C ASP A 12 -1.56 -13.48 -0.81
N PRO A 13 -2.24 -12.45 -1.35
CA PRO A 13 -2.34 -12.27 -2.80
C PRO A 13 -1.02 -11.91 -3.47
N THR A 14 0.00 -11.50 -2.71
CA THR A 14 1.35 -11.24 -3.23
C THR A 14 2.11 -12.53 -3.49
N GLY A 15 1.71 -13.64 -2.85
CA GLY A 15 2.38 -14.92 -2.94
C GLY A 15 3.71 -15.00 -2.17
N PHE A 16 4.03 -13.99 -1.34
CA PHE A 16 5.26 -13.98 -0.56
C PHE A 16 5.19 -14.85 0.69
N THR A 17 3.98 -15.07 1.21
CA THR A 17 3.73 -15.97 2.33
C THR A 17 2.55 -16.89 2.04
N SER A 18 2.39 -17.94 2.86
CA SER A 18 1.19 -18.80 2.85
C SER A 18 0.13 -18.33 3.85
N ASP A 19 0.34 -17.20 4.50
CA ASP A 19 -0.56 -16.67 5.50
C ASP A 19 -1.90 -16.25 4.91
N THR A 20 -2.94 -16.35 5.73
CA THR A 20 -4.27 -15.90 5.36
C THR A 20 -4.51 -14.52 5.96
N HIS A 21 -4.97 -13.59 5.14
CA HIS A 21 -5.25 -12.22 5.50
C HIS A 21 -6.69 -11.82 5.18
N LEU A 22 -7.18 -10.80 5.86
CA LEU A 22 -8.40 -10.10 5.46
C LEU A 22 -8.05 -9.10 4.36
N ILE A 23 -8.54 -9.35 3.15
CA ILE A 23 -8.25 -8.56 1.96
C ILE A 23 -9.49 -7.77 1.55
N VAL A 24 -9.29 -6.50 1.20
CA VAL A 24 -10.36 -5.63 0.70
C VAL A 24 -10.81 -6.12 -0.68
N LYS A 25 -12.05 -6.58 -0.74
CA LYS A 25 -12.69 -7.06 -1.97
C LYS A 25 -13.31 -5.92 -2.77
N GLN A 26 -13.99 -5.03 -2.07
CA GLN A 26 -14.62 -3.83 -2.63
C GLN A 26 -14.86 -2.78 -1.54
N VAL A 27 -15.13 -1.53 -1.97
CA VAL A 27 -15.54 -0.45 -1.07
C VAL A 27 -16.89 0.07 -1.53
N THR A 28 -17.82 0.18 -0.59
CA THR A 28 -19.17 0.69 -0.82
C THR A 28 -19.33 2.06 -0.16
N VAL A 29 -20.00 2.97 -0.85
CA VAL A 29 -20.37 4.28 -0.31
C VAL A 29 -21.78 4.21 0.23
N VAL A 30 -21.99 4.69 1.46
CA VAL A 30 -23.29 4.72 2.14
C VAL A 30 -23.61 6.15 2.52
N ALA A 31 -24.85 6.56 2.29
CA ALA A 31 -25.32 7.91 2.63
C ALA A 31 -25.40 8.10 4.16
N ASN A 32 -25.20 9.34 4.62
CA ASN A 32 -25.16 9.64 6.07
C ASN A 32 -26.56 9.57 6.74
N ASP A 33 -27.63 9.65 5.95
CA ASP A 33 -29.01 9.58 6.40
C ASP A 33 -29.57 8.15 6.49
N VAL A 34 -28.72 7.16 6.23
CA VAL A 34 -29.11 5.75 6.42
C VAL A 34 -29.36 5.48 7.90
N GLU A 35 -30.54 4.91 8.20
CA GLU A 35 -30.90 4.52 9.55
C GLU A 35 -30.18 3.24 9.98
N THR A 36 -29.54 3.30 11.15
CA THR A 36 -28.92 2.16 11.82
C THR A 36 -29.62 1.88 13.15
N ALA A 37 -29.23 0.82 13.85
CA ALA A 37 -29.80 0.51 15.18
C ALA A 37 -29.55 1.64 16.20
N ALA A 38 -28.51 2.44 16.04
CA ALA A 38 -28.17 3.57 16.91
C ALA A 38 -28.68 4.93 16.36
N GLY A 39 -29.49 4.93 15.30
CA GLY A 39 -29.97 6.13 14.60
C GLY A 39 -29.29 6.37 13.27
N PRO A 40 -29.42 7.55 12.65
CA PRO A 40 -28.78 7.86 11.38
C PRO A 40 -27.28 7.66 11.44
N LEU A 41 -26.71 7.12 10.34
CA LEU A 41 -25.28 6.83 10.23
C LEU A 41 -24.39 8.05 10.52
N GLY A 42 -24.81 9.23 10.04
CA GLY A 42 -24.08 10.47 10.28
C GLY A 42 -22.70 10.51 9.65
N GLU A 43 -21.82 11.35 10.21
CA GLU A 43 -20.45 11.55 9.75
C GLU A 43 -19.41 10.98 10.74
N ASN A 44 -19.84 10.02 11.56
CA ASN A 44 -18.97 9.42 12.57
C ASN A 44 -17.90 8.53 11.95
N ASP A 45 -16.73 8.58 12.54
CA ASP A 45 -15.60 7.71 12.18
C ASP A 45 -15.75 6.35 12.88
N MET A 46 -15.33 5.27 12.18
CA MET A 46 -15.32 3.89 12.68
C MET A 46 -16.68 3.41 13.21
N HIS A 47 -17.71 3.60 12.43
CA HIS A 47 -19.09 3.35 12.81
C HIS A 47 -19.42 1.85 12.78
N VAL A 48 -19.43 1.20 13.95
CA VAL A 48 -19.74 -0.24 14.09
C VAL A 48 -21.15 -0.56 13.59
N ASP A 49 -22.13 0.31 13.86
CA ASP A 49 -23.51 0.10 13.39
C ASP A 49 -23.62 0.19 11.88
N GLY A 50 -22.82 1.03 11.23
CA GLY A 50 -22.70 1.06 9.78
C GLY A 50 -22.09 -0.23 9.20
N GLU A 51 -21.12 -0.81 9.87
CA GLU A 51 -20.57 -2.12 9.51
C GLU A 51 -21.63 -3.23 9.61
N THR A 52 -22.45 -3.19 10.68
CA THR A 52 -23.58 -4.09 10.89
C THR A 52 -24.69 -3.87 9.85
N TRP A 53 -25.00 -2.60 9.55
CA TRP A 53 -25.97 -2.26 8.52
C TRP A 53 -25.55 -2.83 7.15
N CYS A 54 -24.26 -2.73 6.76
CA CYS A 54 -23.76 -3.31 5.53
C CYS A 54 -23.98 -4.83 5.48
N LYS A 55 -23.69 -5.54 6.57
CA LYS A 55 -23.95 -7.00 6.65
C LYS A 55 -25.41 -7.34 6.36
N ASN A 56 -26.33 -6.60 6.96
CA ASN A 56 -27.77 -6.83 6.82
C ASN A 56 -28.27 -6.44 5.40
N PHE A 57 -27.88 -5.26 4.94
CA PHE A 57 -28.30 -4.74 3.63
C PHE A 57 -27.85 -5.65 2.47
N PHE A 58 -26.61 -6.12 2.52
CA PHE A 58 -26.08 -7.02 1.49
C PHE A 58 -26.41 -8.51 1.73
N ASN A 59 -27.13 -8.84 2.81
CA ASN A 59 -27.43 -10.21 3.24
C ASN A 59 -26.16 -11.08 3.34
N LYS A 60 -25.14 -10.55 4.02
CA LYS A 60 -23.81 -11.14 4.20
C LYS A 60 -23.44 -11.18 5.69
N PRO A 61 -24.14 -11.97 6.54
CA PRO A 61 -23.94 -11.94 8.00
C PRO A 61 -22.53 -12.34 8.42
N ASP A 62 -21.89 -13.24 7.68
CA ASP A 62 -20.55 -13.79 7.98
C ASP A 62 -19.41 -12.95 7.37
N THR A 63 -19.72 -11.96 6.57
CA THR A 63 -18.71 -11.10 5.93
C THR A 63 -18.31 -9.97 6.87
N GLU A 64 -17.02 -9.69 6.96
CA GLU A 64 -16.55 -8.51 7.67
C GLU A 64 -16.65 -7.27 6.79
N PHE A 65 -17.23 -6.20 7.35
CA PHE A 65 -17.18 -4.86 6.80
C PHE A 65 -16.40 -3.97 7.76
N LYS A 66 -15.58 -3.09 7.24
CA LYS A 66 -14.85 -2.08 8.02
C LYS A 66 -15.00 -0.72 7.39
N GLN A 67 -15.42 0.27 8.17
CA GLN A 67 -15.45 1.64 7.69
C GLN A 67 -14.03 2.10 7.32
N THR A 68 -13.90 2.85 6.23
CA THR A 68 -12.64 3.45 5.79
C THR A 68 -12.81 4.96 5.61
N SER A 69 -11.75 5.71 5.88
CA SER A 69 -11.76 7.17 5.76
C SER A 69 -11.28 7.64 4.40
N TYR A 70 -12.14 8.34 3.66
CA TYR A 70 -11.75 8.95 2.38
C TYR A 70 -10.59 9.95 2.53
N ASN A 71 -10.51 10.63 3.67
CA ASN A 71 -9.48 11.62 3.97
C ASN A 71 -8.34 11.06 4.86
N ASN A 72 -8.24 9.74 5.02
CA ASN A 72 -7.22 9.08 5.85
C ASN A 72 -7.24 9.50 7.34
N ASN A 73 -8.38 9.89 7.89
CA ASN A 73 -8.48 10.36 9.27
C ASN A 73 -8.34 9.24 10.30
N PHE A 74 -8.61 7.98 9.90
CA PHE A 74 -8.50 6.80 10.76
C PHE A 74 -8.13 5.56 9.93
N ARG A 75 -7.73 4.48 10.63
CA ARG A 75 -7.28 3.21 10.03
C ARG A 75 -6.15 3.38 9.02
N LYS A 76 -5.26 4.36 9.27
CA LYS A 76 -4.06 4.72 8.52
C LYS A 76 -4.36 5.36 7.17
N GLN A 77 -5.18 4.72 6.32
CA GLN A 77 -5.43 5.16 4.96
C GLN A 77 -6.76 4.64 4.42
N TYR A 78 -7.20 5.20 3.29
CA TYR A 78 -8.35 4.70 2.55
C TYR A 78 -8.12 3.26 2.07
N ALA A 79 -9.14 2.43 2.21
CA ALA A 79 -9.10 1.04 1.77
C ALA A 79 -9.12 0.96 0.24
N GLY A 80 -8.02 0.51 -0.35
CA GLY A 80 -7.97 0.13 -1.76
C GLY A 80 -8.33 -1.34 -1.96
N ILE A 81 -8.90 -1.70 -3.12
CA ILE A 81 -9.12 -3.10 -3.48
C ILE A 81 -7.77 -3.84 -3.46
N GLY A 82 -7.71 -5.01 -2.84
CA GLY A 82 -6.48 -5.76 -2.65
C GLY A 82 -5.65 -5.37 -1.43
N TYR A 83 -6.00 -4.28 -0.72
CA TYR A 83 -5.34 -3.92 0.52
C TYR A 83 -5.64 -4.94 1.61
N ARG A 84 -4.67 -5.17 2.50
CA ARG A 84 -4.82 -5.99 3.68
C ARG A 84 -5.41 -5.16 4.82
N TYR A 85 -6.39 -5.70 5.55
CA TYR A 85 -6.80 -5.18 6.84
C TYR A 85 -6.07 -5.93 7.96
N ASP A 86 -5.28 -5.21 8.74
CA ASP A 86 -4.62 -5.73 9.94
C ASP A 86 -5.54 -5.50 11.16
N ALA A 87 -6.20 -6.55 11.61
CA ALA A 87 -7.16 -6.47 12.71
C ALA A 87 -6.48 -6.14 14.05
N SER A 88 -5.22 -6.56 14.25
CA SER A 88 -4.48 -6.30 15.49
C SER A 88 -4.09 -4.83 15.64
N LYS A 89 -3.84 -4.16 14.53
CA LYS A 89 -3.48 -2.74 14.47
C LYS A 89 -4.68 -1.85 14.11
N ASN A 90 -5.80 -2.45 13.70
CA ASN A 90 -6.99 -1.75 13.16
C ASN A 90 -6.62 -0.78 12.03
N LYS A 91 -5.88 -1.28 11.03
CA LYS A 91 -5.34 -0.47 9.91
C LYS A 91 -5.50 -1.16 8.56
N PHE A 92 -5.67 -0.36 7.51
CA PHE A 92 -5.52 -0.82 6.13
C PHE A 92 -4.07 -0.63 5.68
N LEU A 93 -3.50 -1.66 5.09
CA LEU A 93 -2.12 -1.67 4.61
C LEU A 93 -2.13 -1.95 3.10
N VAL A 94 -1.34 -1.21 2.35
CA VAL A 94 -1.12 -1.51 0.93
C VAL A 94 -0.49 -2.90 0.79
N PRO A 95 -0.69 -3.60 -0.34
CA PRO A 95 0.02 -4.86 -0.59
C PRO A 95 1.53 -4.71 -0.44
N GLN A 96 2.18 -5.73 0.10
CA GLN A 96 3.65 -5.75 0.17
C GLN A 96 4.24 -5.69 -1.24
N PRO A 97 5.11 -4.72 -1.56
CA PRO A 97 5.60 -4.55 -2.92
C PRO A 97 6.64 -5.60 -3.32
N TYR A 98 7.46 -6.05 -2.36
CA TYR A 98 8.50 -7.05 -2.57
C TYR A 98 8.68 -7.92 -1.32
N ALA A 99 9.09 -9.17 -1.50
CA ALA A 99 9.23 -10.14 -0.41
C ALA A 99 10.23 -9.69 0.67
N SER A 100 11.27 -8.96 0.28
CA SER A 100 12.31 -8.46 1.18
C SER A 100 11.92 -7.23 2.00
N TRP A 101 10.83 -6.52 1.61
CA TRP A 101 10.43 -5.28 2.30
C TRP A 101 9.71 -5.58 3.60
N ALA A 102 9.91 -4.70 4.58
CA ALA A 102 9.30 -4.80 5.91
C ALA A 102 8.56 -3.51 6.28
N LEU A 103 7.55 -3.63 7.14
CA LEU A 103 6.86 -2.46 7.69
C LEU A 103 7.75 -1.75 8.72
N ASP A 104 7.84 -0.44 8.63
CA ASP A 104 8.46 0.40 9.63
C ASP A 104 7.51 0.67 10.83
N SER A 105 7.94 1.52 11.76
CA SER A 105 7.14 1.90 12.93
C SER A 105 5.85 2.67 12.60
N SER A 106 5.74 3.22 11.40
CA SER A 106 4.55 3.91 10.87
C SER A 106 3.66 2.97 10.06
N ASP A 107 4.04 1.70 9.95
CA ASP A 107 3.41 0.69 9.09
C ASP A 107 3.49 1.03 7.59
N ASP A 108 4.59 1.66 7.17
CA ASP A 108 4.93 1.88 5.77
C ASP A 108 5.97 0.87 5.30
N TRP A 109 5.79 0.33 4.08
CA TRP A 109 6.74 -0.62 3.52
C TRP A 109 8.08 0.05 3.21
N GLN A 110 9.14 -0.52 3.74
CA GLN A 110 10.52 -0.05 3.55
C GLN A 110 11.39 -1.14 2.94
N ALA A 111 12.18 -0.74 1.96
CA ALA A 111 13.23 -1.59 1.44
C ALA A 111 14.29 -1.83 2.53
N PRO A 112 14.94 -3.00 2.53
CA PRO A 112 16.03 -3.29 3.48
C PRO A 112 17.28 -2.42 3.27
N ILE A 113 17.39 -1.78 2.10
CA ILE A 113 18.45 -0.81 1.78
C ILE A 113 17.82 0.57 1.65
N THR A 114 18.38 1.56 2.35
CA THR A 114 17.93 2.95 2.30
C THR A 114 17.81 3.46 0.86
N TYR A 115 16.73 4.19 0.58
CA TYR A 115 16.49 4.79 -0.73
C TYR A 115 17.65 5.72 -1.12
N PRO A 116 18.12 5.65 -2.37
CA PRO A 116 19.23 6.49 -2.86
C PRO A 116 19.00 7.98 -2.65
N SER A 117 19.99 8.66 -2.11
CA SER A 117 19.93 10.12 -1.89
C SER A 117 20.23 10.92 -3.16
N VAL A 118 20.88 10.32 -4.16
CA VAL A 118 21.20 10.97 -5.44
C VAL A 118 20.11 10.62 -6.44
N VAL A 119 19.18 11.54 -6.67
CA VAL A 119 17.97 11.30 -7.50
C VAL A 119 18.00 12.03 -8.86
N ASN A 120 18.94 12.94 -9.05
CA ASN A 120 19.08 13.75 -10.28
C ASN A 120 20.54 14.13 -10.54
N ASP A 121 20.78 15.01 -11.51
CA ASP A 121 22.10 15.50 -11.93
C ASP A 121 22.73 16.57 -11.00
N GLY A 122 21.99 17.00 -9.98
CA GLY A 122 22.44 18.05 -9.05
C GLY A 122 22.51 19.46 -9.64
N GLN A 123 21.95 19.70 -10.85
CA GLN A 123 21.91 21.00 -11.50
C GLN A 123 20.67 21.80 -11.08
N ASP A 124 20.73 23.12 -11.24
CA ASP A 124 19.59 24.02 -11.10
C ASP A 124 19.53 24.95 -12.33
N PRO A 125 18.51 24.80 -13.21
CA PRO A 125 17.45 23.79 -13.15
C PRO A 125 17.94 22.35 -13.41
N VAL A 126 17.22 21.37 -12.84
CA VAL A 126 17.47 19.93 -13.09
C VAL A 126 17.28 19.63 -14.56
N VAL A 127 18.27 18.96 -15.18
CA VAL A 127 18.24 18.56 -16.60
C VAL A 127 17.74 17.14 -16.79
N TRP A 128 18.10 16.24 -15.88
CA TRP A 128 17.65 14.83 -15.91
C TRP A 128 17.55 14.26 -14.49
N ILE A 129 16.76 13.20 -14.34
CA ILE A 129 16.55 12.46 -13.09
C ILE A 129 16.94 10.99 -13.27
N TYR A 130 17.25 10.31 -12.16
CA TYR A 130 17.31 8.87 -12.11
C TYR A 130 15.89 8.29 -12.01
N GLN A 131 15.54 7.37 -12.91
CA GLN A 131 14.35 6.54 -12.84
C GLN A 131 14.70 5.32 -11.97
N ILE A 132 14.43 5.43 -10.67
CA ILE A 132 14.89 4.49 -9.66
C ILE A 132 13.85 3.39 -9.45
N ILE A 133 14.28 2.14 -9.46
CA ILE A 133 13.46 0.96 -9.19
C ILE A 133 14.16 0.04 -8.19
N TRP A 134 13.38 -0.79 -7.51
CA TRP A 134 13.90 -1.89 -6.71
C TRP A 134 13.99 -3.17 -7.55
N ASN A 135 15.12 -3.85 -7.47
CA ASN A 135 15.36 -5.15 -8.10
C ASN A 135 15.56 -6.24 -7.04
N GLU A 136 14.48 -6.96 -6.77
CA GLU A 136 14.46 -8.04 -5.77
C GLU A 136 15.44 -9.15 -6.08
N THR A 137 15.64 -9.49 -7.37
CA THR A 137 16.60 -10.53 -7.79
C THR A 137 18.03 -10.15 -7.44
N LYS A 138 18.41 -8.89 -7.68
CA LYS A 138 19.74 -8.40 -7.29
C LYS A 138 19.93 -8.37 -5.79
N TYR A 139 18.90 -7.96 -5.04
CA TYR A 139 18.95 -8.00 -3.58
C TYR A 139 19.14 -9.43 -3.06
N ASN A 140 18.41 -10.40 -3.61
CA ASN A 140 18.52 -11.81 -3.21
C ASN A 140 19.87 -12.43 -3.57
N ALA A 141 20.49 -11.96 -4.65
CA ALA A 141 21.85 -12.39 -5.01
C ALA A 141 22.94 -11.72 -4.16
N ASN A 142 22.70 -10.50 -3.71
CA ASN A 142 23.63 -9.74 -2.87
C ASN A 142 22.84 -8.70 -2.04
N ASN A 143 22.67 -8.95 -0.75
CA ASN A 143 21.88 -8.15 0.20
C ASN A 143 22.39 -6.70 0.44
N THR A 144 23.46 -6.30 -0.22
CA THR A 144 23.96 -4.91 -0.23
C THR A 144 23.56 -4.14 -1.50
N ARG A 145 22.84 -4.78 -2.42
CA ARG A 145 22.39 -4.22 -3.70
C ARG A 145 20.91 -4.47 -3.88
N GLY A 146 20.22 -3.57 -4.55
CA GLY A 146 18.78 -3.73 -4.81
C GLY A 146 18.21 -2.53 -5.57
N TRP A 147 18.74 -1.34 -5.33
CA TRP A 147 18.33 -0.16 -6.09
C TRP A 147 19.08 -0.08 -7.43
N GLU A 148 18.31 0.00 -8.50
CA GLU A 148 18.76 0.25 -9.86
C GLU A 148 18.14 1.52 -10.41
N ALA A 149 18.80 2.12 -11.39
CA ALA A 149 18.25 3.27 -12.09
C ALA A 149 18.72 3.36 -13.53
N THR A 150 17.93 4.04 -14.35
CA THR A 150 18.33 4.59 -15.64
C THR A 150 18.21 6.11 -15.60
N LYS A 151 18.92 6.82 -16.48
CA LYS A 151 18.78 8.26 -16.60
C LYS A 151 17.57 8.60 -17.48
N SER A 152 16.81 9.62 -17.11
CA SER A 152 15.62 10.03 -17.88
C SER A 152 15.93 10.60 -19.27
N ASN A 153 17.18 11.05 -19.50
CA ASN A 153 17.68 11.56 -20.76
C ASN A 153 18.53 10.54 -21.56
N ASP A 154 18.53 9.26 -21.16
CA ASP A 154 19.17 8.18 -21.91
C ASP A 154 18.17 7.69 -22.97
N ASP A 155 18.38 8.11 -24.23
CA ASP A 155 17.55 7.78 -25.39
C ASP A 155 18.07 6.55 -26.18
N ALA A 156 19.09 5.86 -25.65
CA ALA A 156 19.60 4.64 -26.26
C ALA A 156 18.53 3.53 -26.28
N GLU A 157 18.52 2.71 -27.36
CA GLU A 157 17.63 1.55 -27.47
C GLU A 157 17.81 0.59 -26.27
N THR A 158 19.06 0.40 -25.83
CA THR A 158 19.40 -0.29 -24.59
C THR A 158 19.96 0.73 -23.61
N LYS A 159 19.16 1.09 -22.60
CA LYS A 159 19.55 2.08 -21.61
C LYS A 159 20.67 1.58 -20.70
N THR A 160 21.56 2.48 -20.31
CA THR A 160 22.57 2.18 -19.29
C THR A 160 21.92 1.99 -17.93
N VAL A 161 22.14 0.83 -17.32
CA VAL A 161 21.68 0.54 -15.96
C VAL A 161 22.76 0.92 -14.96
N TYR A 162 22.34 1.61 -13.91
CA TYR A 162 23.17 2.01 -12.78
C TYR A 162 22.73 1.26 -11.53
N ASN A 163 23.67 0.81 -10.72
CA ASN A 163 23.43 0.18 -9.42
C ASN A 163 23.85 1.13 -8.30
N TRP A 164 23.01 1.23 -7.28
CA TRP A 164 23.34 1.97 -6.07
C TRP A 164 24.28 1.17 -5.18
N ASN A 165 25.42 1.74 -4.78
CA ASN A 165 26.41 1.10 -3.92
C ASN A 165 26.35 1.56 -2.46
N GLY A 166 25.33 2.35 -2.09
CA GLY A 166 25.16 2.96 -0.76
C GLY A 166 25.57 4.44 -0.72
N SER A 167 26.32 4.95 -1.71
CA SER A 167 26.77 6.33 -1.75
C SER A 167 26.70 6.96 -3.15
N ALA A 168 26.79 6.16 -4.20
CA ALA A 168 26.80 6.62 -5.60
C ALA A 168 26.19 5.59 -6.54
N TRP A 169 25.77 6.07 -7.71
CA TRP A 169 25.38 5.25 -8.84
C TRP A 169 26.59 4.79 -9.63
N VAL A 170 26.70 3.49 -9.87
CA VAL A 170 27.78 2.86 -10.64
C VAL A 170 27.16 2.15 -11.83
N SER A 171 27.61 2.46 -13.05
CA SER A 171 27.16 1.77 -14.26
C SER A 171 27.58 0.29 -14.25
N GLU A 172 26.69 -0.54 -14.75
CA GLU A 172 27.00 -1.96 -15.05
C GLU A 172 27.91 -2.11 -16.24
#